data_9fd4973293ba5a0e8386abc3775cf61a
#
_entry.id   9fd4973293ba5a0e8386abc3775cf61a
#
_cell.length_a   1.000
_cell.length_b   1.000
_cell.length_c   1.000
_cell.angle_alpha   90.00
_cell.angle_beta   90.00
_cell.angle_gamma   90.00
#
_symmetry.space_group_name_H-M   'P 1'
#
loop_
_entity.id
_entity.type
_entity.pdbx_description
1 polymer ?
#
loop_
_entity_poly.entity_id
_entity_poly.type
_entity_poly.pdbx_seq_one_letter_code
_entity_poly.pdbx_strand_id
1 'polypeptide(L)'
;MLITTKRGKEGEAAKVSYDFSYGIQQLDHKVDLLNAVQFRDLLIDARNNSYRLRATAAGVSWSPYDDNTVRAAKGFSLAEVGIPSMFYDFTTRTPVTPQYDTDWQDELFSNAGIMRHNVSVTGGSKAIKYMASLGYMDQDGIISPSNHNRINARLNLDAQITKRLSVSLSYSMYDAKNRVVQAEGRMINDGVIQSALMYLPNLPAYEENGDYARSAMIR
;
A
#
# COMPACT_ATOMS: atom_id res chain seq x y z
N MET A 1 4.23 6.06 34.54
CA MET A 1 2.80 5.91 34.19
C MET A 1 2.31 4.61 34.80
N LEU A 2 1.32 4.66 35.72
CA LEU A 2 0.72 3.45 36.30
C LEU A 2 -0.53 3.10 35.52
N ILE A 3 -0.55 1.93 34.86
CA ILE A 3 -1.70 1.43 34.11
C ILE A 3 -2.39 0.39 34.99
N THR A 4 -3.61 0.69 35.44
CA THR A 4 -4.45 -0.27 36.16
C THR A 4 -5.45 -0.89 35.19
N THR A 5 -5.60 -2.21 35.24
CA THR A 5 -6.55 -2.94 34.39
C THR A 5 -7.92 -3.05 35.09
N LYS A 6 -9.00 -3.09 34.30
CA LYS A 6 -10.36 -3.26 34.81
C LYS A 6 -10.48 -4.57 35.61
N ARG A 7 -11.13 -4.53 36.76
CA ARG A 7 -11.37 -5.67 37.65
C ARG A 7 -12.87 -5.75 38.00
N GLY A 8 -13.33 -6.91 38.42
CA GLY A 8 -14.67 -7.08 38.99
C GLY A 8 -14.82 -6.29 40.30
N LYS A 9 -16.05 -5.90 40.62
CA LYS A 9 -16.38 -5.18 41.87
C LYS A 9 -17.10 -6.11 42.85
N GLU A 10 -16.90 -5.86 44.11
CA GLU A 10 -17.58 -6.58 45.20
C GLU A 10 -19.09 -6.35 45.14
N GLY A 11 -19.90 -7.44 45.26
CA GLY A 11 -21.34 -7.37 45.22
C GLY A 11 -21.94 -7.14 43.81
N GLU A 12 -21.14 -7.12 42.77
CA GLU A 12 -21.61 -6.94 41.39
C GLU A 12 -22.10 -8.28 40.82
N ALA A 13 -23.36 -8.32 40.38
CA ALA A 13 -23.88 -9.47 39.64
C ALA A 13 -23.08 -9.69 38.36
N ALA A 14 -23.02 -10.93 37.90
CA ALA A 14 -22.34 -11.26 36.65
C ALA A 14 -22.91 -10.44 35.47
N LYS A 15 -22.08 -9.67 34.81
CA LYS A 15 -22.40 -8.84 33.65
C LYS A 15 -21.61 -9.30 32.47
N VAL A 16 -22.28 -9.67 31.38
CA VAL A 16 -21.68 -9.95 30.07
C VAL A 16 -21.82 -8.73 29.21
N SER A 17 -20.76 -8.36 28.53
CA SER A 17 -20.74 -7.30 27.53
C SER A 17 -20.17 -7.85 26.24
N TYR A 18 -20.78 -7.49 25.13
CA TYR A 18 -20.29 -7.76 23.78
C TYR A 18 -20.24 -6.46 22.99
N ASP A 19 -19.07 -6.19 22.45
CA ASP A 19 -18.82 -5.01 21.61
C ASP A 19 -18.39 -5.50 20.23
N PHE A 20 -19.04 -5.00 19.20
CA PHE A 20 -18.72 -5.23 17.81
C PHE A 20 -18.47 -3.90 17.11
N SER A 21 -17.44 -3.84 16.30
CA SER A 21 -17.23 -2.73 15.38
C SER A 21 -16.76 -3.24 14.04
N TYR A 22 -17.28 -2.62 12.98
CA TYR A 22 -16.86 -2.82 11.61
C TYR A 22 -16.58 -1.46 10.98
N GLY A 23 -15.52 -1.37 10.22
CA GLY A 23 -15.14 -0.16 9.49
C GLY A 23 -14.51 -0.51 8.16
N ILE A 24 -14.46 0.47 7.28
CA ILE A 24 -13.77 0.39 5.98
C ILE A 24 -12.63 1.40 6.01
N GLN A 25 -11.45 0.95 5.68
CA GLN A 25 -10.28 1.77 5.47
C GLN A 25 -10.16 2.04 3.97
N GLN A 26 -9.84 3.25 3.62
CA GLN A 26 -9.60 3.66 2.23
C GLN A 26 -8.44 4.64 2.19
N LEU A 27 -7.83 4.77 1.02
CA LEU A 27 -6.85 5.82 0.77
C LEU A 27 -7.55 7.17 0.86
N ASP A 28 -6.99 8.12 1.61
CA ASP A 28 -7.57 9.46 1.76
C ASP A 28 -7.50 10.24 0.45
N HIS A 29 -6.33 10.27 -0.18
CA HIS A 29 -6.13 10.88 -1.49
C HIS A 29 -4.97 10.21 -2.23
N LYS A 30 -5.05 10.24 -3.56
CA LYS A 30 -3.96 9.80 -4.44
C LYS A 30 -3.00 10.95 -4.71
N VAL A 31 -1.79 10.60 -5.11
CA VAL A 31 -0.85 11.55 -5.70
C VAL A 31 -1.32 11.87 -7.12
N ASP A 32 -1.36 13.15 -7.46
CA ASP A 32 -1.70 13.59 -8.82
C ASP A 32 -0.51 13.32 -9.75
N LEU A 33 -0.66 12.33 -10.63
CA LEU A 33 0.34 11.89 -11.58
C LEU A 33 -0.09 12.21 -13.00
N LEU A 34 0.88 12.21 -13.92
CA LEU A 34 0.60 12.38 -15.34
C LEU A 34 -0.16 11.16 -15.88
N ASN A 35 -1.22 11.40 -16.65
CA ASN A 35 -1.84 10.37 -17.46
C ASN A 35 -0.97 9.99 -18.67
N ALA A 36 -1.35 8.93 -19.41
CA ALA A 36 -0.54 8.42 -20.51
C ALA A 36 -0.31 9.44 -21.63
N VAL A 37 -1.27 10.32 -21.89
CA VAL A 37 -1.15 11.39 -22.89
C VAL A 37 -0.16 12.45 -22.44
N GLN A 38 -0.32 12.94 -21.21
CA GLN A 38 0.57 13.93 -20.60
C GLN A 38 2.00 13.41 -20.48
N PHE A 39 2.14 12.13 -20.07
CA PHE A 39 3.44 11.47 -19.98
C PHE A 39 4.12 11.37 -21.35
N ARG A 40 3.39 10.95 -22.39
CA ARG A 40 3.86 10.91 -23.78
C ARG A 40 4.38 12.27 -24.22
N ASP A 41 3.60 13.32 -24.03
CA ASP A 41 3.93 14.67 -24.48
C ASP A 41 5.17 15.19 -23.75
N LEU A 42 5.24 15.02 -22.44
CA LEU A 42 6.42 15.35 -21.64
C LEU A 42 7.66 14.59 -22.10
N LEU A 43 7.54 13.29 -22.40
CA LEU A 43 8.67 12.47 -22.85
C LEU A 43 9.17 12.94 -24.22
N ILE A 44 8.28 13.24 -25.18
CA ILE A 44 8.64 13.78 -26.50
C ILE A 44 9.40 15.09 -26.34
N ASP A 45 8.90 16.02 -25.54
CA ASP A 45 9.53 17.31 -25.29
C ASP A 45 10.89 17.16 -24.60
N ALA A 46 10.98 16.32 -23.58
CA ALA A 46 12.24 16.06 -22.87
C ALA A 46 13.31 15.48 -23.80
N ARG A 47 12.94 14.49 -24.64
CA ARG A 47 13.85 13.86 -25.61
C ARG A 47 14.29 14.84 -26.70
N ASN A 48 13.39 15.64 -27.24
CA ASN A 48 13.72 16.68 -28.21
C ASN A 48 14.61 17.77 -27.62
N ASN A 49 14.35 18.21 -26.38
CA ASN A 49 15.20 19.17 -25.68
C ASN A 49 16.60 18.61 -25.41
N SER A 50 16.70 17.36 -24.97
CA SER A 50 18.00 16.68 -24.77
C SER A 50 18.77 16.62 -26.10
N TYR A 51 18.10 16.22 -27.17
CA TYR A 51 18.69 16.16 -28.50
C TYR A 51 19.18 17.55 -28.97
N ARG A 52 18.32 18.56 -28.85
CA ARG A 52 18.67 19.95 -29.22
C ARG A 52 19.91 20.46 -28.48
N LEU A 53 19.95 20.30 -27.15
CA LEU A 53 21.06 20.77 -26.31
C LEU A 53 22.36 20.08 -26.68
N ARG A 54 22.34 18.77 -26.88
CA ARG A 54 23.55 17.98 -27.23
C ARG A 54 24.02 18.28 -28.64
N ALA A 55 23.13 18.40 -29.62
CA ALA A 55 23.47 18.73 -30.97
C ALA A 55 24.05 20.14 -31.08
N THR A 56 23.48 21.12 -30.38
CA THR A 56 24.03 22.49 -30.31
C THR A 56 25.42 22.51 -29.68
N ALA A 57 25.63 21.79 -28.59
CA ALA A 57 26.95 21.69 -27.95
C ALA A 57 28.00 21.03 -28.85
N ALA A 58 27.60 20.07 -29.67
CA ALA A 58 28.46 19.38 -30.64
C ALA A 58 28.67 20.16 -31.96
N GLY A 59 27.99 21.29 -32.17
CA GLY A 59 28.03 22.04 -33.43
C GLY A 59 27.33 21.30 -34.59
N VAL A 60 26.41 20.37 -34.30
CA VAL A 60 25.71 19.57 -35.27
C VAL A 60 24.30 20.11 -35.48
N SER A 61 23.80 20.14 -36.72
CA SER A 61 22.42 20.52 -37.03
C SER A 61 21.44 19.53 -36.44
N TRP A 62 20.30 20.02 -35.94
CA TRP A 62 19.24 19.20 -35.35
C TRP A 62 17.87 19.59 -35.89
N SER A 63 16.92 18.64 -35.83
CA SER A 63 15.51 18.89 -36.08
C SER A 63 14.68 18.02 -35.13
N PRO A 64 13.53 18.47 -34.62
CA PRO A 64 12.63 17.63 -33.83
C PRO A 64 12.08 16.45 -34.65
N TYR A 65 12.14 16.54 -35.98
CA TYR A 65 11.68 15.52 -36.92
C TYR A 65 12.77 14.52 -37.33
N ASP A 66 14.01 14.70 -36.84
CA ASP A 66 15.05 13.70 -37.02
C ASP A 66 14.61 12.41 -36.30
N ASP A 67 14.49 11.31 -37.07
CA ASP A 67 14.14 10.02 -36.48
C ASP A 67 15.30 9.43 -35.66
N ASN A 68 15.06 8.33 -35.00
CA ASN A 68 16.05 7.67 -34.17
C ASN A 68 17.27 7.21 -34.98
N THR A 69 17.13 6.86 -36.25
CA THR A 69 18.23 6.48 -37.14
C THR A 69 19.14 7.68 -37.42
N VAL A 70 18.53 8.82 -37.71
CA VAL A 70 19.27 10.07 -37.95
C VAL A 70 19.98 10.55 -36.67
N ARG A 71 19.31 10.48 -35.52
CA ARG A 71 19.90 10.84 -34.21
C ARG A 71 21.12 9.97 -33.89
N ALA A 72 21.01 8.66 -34.11
CA ALA A 72 22.10 7.72 -33.92
C ALA A 72 23.26 7.96 -34.92
N ALA A 73 22.95 8.20 -36.19
CA ALA A 73 23.94 8.48 -37.20
C ALA A 73 24.73 9.77 -36.91
N LYS A 74 24.16 10.73 -36.22
CA LYS A 74 24.81 11.94 -35.71
C LYS A 74 25.62 11.71 -34.43
N GLY A 75 25.70 10.47 -33.94
CA GLY A 75 26.55 10.07 -32.80
C GLY A 75 25.89 10.19 -31.44
N PHE A 76 24.56 10.38 -31.35
CA PHE A 76 23.84 10.51 -30.07
C PHE A 76 23.26 9.18 -29.58
N SER A 77 23.36 8.96 -28.27
CA SER A 77 22.79 7.79 -27.62
C SER A 77 21.24 7.84 -27.61
N LEU A 78 20.60 6.82 -28.20
CA LEU A 78 19.13 6.73 -28.19
C LEU A 78 18.52 6.55 -26.79
N ALA A 79 19.30 6.09 -25.82
CA ALA A 79 18.86 6.06 -24.43
C ALA A 79 18.60 7.47 -23.87
N GLU A 80 19.24 8.49 -24.43
CA GLU A 80 19.15 9.87 -23.95
C GLU A 80 18.31 10.78 -24.86
N VAL A 81 18.31 10.52 -26.16
CA VAL A 81 17.63 11.38 -27.15
C VAL A 81 16.59 10.64 -28.00
N GLY A 82 16.53 9.32 -27.92
CA GLY A 82 15.60 8.52 -28.73
C GLY A 82 14.17 8.67 -28.26
N ILE A 83 13.21 8.75 -29.21
CA ILE A 83 11.78 8.71 -28.93
C ILE A 83 11.26 7.35 -29.40
N PRO A 84 10.75 6.48 -28.51
CA PRO A 84 10.18 5.21 -28.89
C PRO A 84 8.97 5.39 -29.86
N SER A 85 8.82 4.48 -30.83
CA SER A 85 7.74 4.53 -31.82
C SER A 85 6.33 4.43 -31.22
N MET A 86 6.22 3.90 -30.02
CA MET A 86 4.96 3.86 -29.29
C MET A 86 4.48 5.25 -28.81
N PHE A 87 5.34 6.26 -28.82
CA PHE A 87 5.01 7.63 -28.41
C PHE A 87 4.94 8.61 -29.59
N TYR A 88 5.74 8.38 -30.65
CA TYR A 88 5.80 9.30 -31.78
C TYR A 88 6.05 8.55 -33.08
N ASP A 89 5.21 8.81 -34.09
CA ASP A 89 5.40 8.33 -35.45
C ASP A 89 6.16 9.38 -36.27
N PHE A 90 7.39 9.09 -36.59
CA PHE A 90 8.25 9.96 -37.41
C PHE A 90 7.81 10.03 -38.87
N THR A 91 7.04 9.05 -39.39
CA THR A 91 6.54 9.03 -40.74
C THR A 91 5.43 10.07 -40.93
N THR A 92 4.46 10.05 -40.02
CA THR A 92 3.36 11.01 -40.01
C THR A 92 3.68 12.30 -39.27
N ARG A 93 4.78 12.32 -38.53
CA ARG A 93 5.21 13.42 -37.64
C ARG A 93 4.20 13.79 -36.58
N THR A 94 3.52 12.79 -36.03
CA THR A 94 2.47 12.99 -35.03
C THR A 94 2.71 12.13 -33.80
N PRO A 95 2.30 12.62 -32.60
CA PRO A 95 2.28 11.79 -31.41
C PRO A 95 1.28 10.62 -31.58
N VAL A 96 1.70 9.43 -31.16
CA VAL A 96 0.86 8.22 -31.16
C VAL A 96 -0.10 8.28 -29.96
N THR A 97 -1.37 7.99 -30.19
CA THR A 97 -2.35 7.90 -29.09
C THR A 97 -2.02 6.68 -28.23
N PRO A 98 -1.82 6.84 -26.90
CA PRO A 98 -1.59 5.70 -26.03
C PRO A 98 -2.75 4.71 -26.07
N GLN A 99 -2.45 3.43 -26.15
CA GLN A 99 -3.44 2.36 -26.11
C GLN A 99 -4.01 2.14 -24.72
N TYR A 100 -3.19 2.39 -23.69
CA TYR A 100 -3.52 2.22 -22.28
C TYR A 100 -3.29 3.53 -21.54
N ASP A 101 -4.05 3.71 -20.46
CA ASP A 101 -3.90 4.80 -19.48
C ASP A 101 -4.16 4.24 -18.08
N THR A 102 -3.15 3.57 -17.54
CA THR A 102 -3.24 2.82 -16.29
C THR A 102 -2.92 3.72 -15.10
N ASP A 103 -3.87 3.90 -14.19
CA ASP A 103 -3.62 4.45 -12.86
C ASP A 103 -3.11 3.33 -11.94
N TRP A 104 -1.80 3.25 -11.78
CA TRP A 104 -1.15 2.24 -10.94
C TRP A 104 -1.50 2.36 -9.45
N GLN A 105 -2.00 3.51 -9.01
CA GLN A 105 -2.49 3.67 -7.66
C GLN A 105 -3.85 2.96 -7.48
N ASP A 106 -4.71 2.94 -8.50
CA ASP A 106 -5.95 2.16 -8.48
C ASP A 106 -5.70 0.65 -8.48
N GLU A 107 -4.66 0.20 -9.19
CA GLU A 107 -4.25 -1.21 -9.17
C GLU A 107 -3.63 -1.63 -7.83
N LEU A 108 -3.02 -0.70 -7.12
CA LEU A 108 -2.34 -0.99 -5.85
C LEU A 108 -3.26 -0.88 -4.64
N PHE A 109 -4.10 0.16 -4.59
CA PHE A 109 -4.89 0.48 -3.41
C PHE A 109 -6.33 -0.02 -3.56
N SER A 110 -6.82 -0.66 -2.53
CA SER A 110 -8.21 -1.12 -2.45
C SER A 110 -8.82 -0.76 -1.10
N ASN A 111 -10.15 -0.70 -1.06
CA ASN A 111 -10.85 -0.57 0.22
C ASN A 111 -10.66 -1.83 1.05
N ALA A 112 -10.38 -1.66 2.33
CA ALA A 112 -10.03 -2.73 3.25
C ALA A 112 -10.92 -2.73 4.48
N GLY A 113 -11.42 -3.91 4.86
CA GLY A 113 -12.25 -4.09 6.04
C GLY A 113 -11.43 -4.12 7.33
N ILE A 114 -12.01 -3.59 8.39
CA ILE A 114 -11.56 -3.82 9.76
C ILE A 114 -12.73 -4.28 10.61
N MET A 115 -12.57 -5.41 11.27
CA MET A 115 -13.60 -6.00 12.11
C MET A 115 -13.02 -6.27 13.50
N ARG A 116 -13.80 -5.93 14.54
CA ARG A 116 -13.43 -6.19 15.92
C ARG A 116 -14.60 -6.76 16.68
N HIS A 117 -14.32 -7.80 17.46
CA HIS A 117 -15.24 -8.42 18.41
C HIS A 117 -14.60 -8.42 19.78
N ASN A 118 -15.35 -8.01 20.78
CA ASN A 118 -14.92 -8.04 22.17
C ASN A 118 -16.05 -8.64 23.00
N VAL A 119 -15.76 -9.72 23.71
CA VAL A 119 -16.66 -10.29 24.72
C VAL A 119 -15.98 -10.12 26.06
N SER A 120 -16.73 -9.69 27.07
CA SER A 120 -16.22 -9.66 28.42
C SER A 120 -17.29 -10.03 29.43
N VAL A 121 -16.85 -10.66 30.53
CA VAL A 121 -17.67 -10.94 31.70
C VAL A 121 -16.98 -10.38 32.92
N THR A 122 -17.75 -9.67 33.73
CA THR A 122 -17.30 -9.14 35.03
C THR A 122 -18.31 -9.51 36.10
N GLY A 123 -17.85 -9.72 37.31
CA GLY A 123 -18.72 -9.95 38.45
C GLY A 123 -17.92 -10.07 39.74
N GLY A 124 -18.63 -10.15 40.85
CA GLY A 124 -17.95 -10.36 42.10
C GLY A 124 -18.89 -10.50 43.32
N SER A 125 -18.45 -11.31 44.25
CA SER A 125 -18.98 -11.43 45.60
C SER A 125 -18.00 -10.85 46.60
N LYS A 126 -18.33 -10.97 47.91
CA LYS A 126 -17.37 -10.63 48.98
C LYS A 126 -16.11 -11.49 48.94
N ALA A 127 -16.21 -12.73 48.46
CA ALA A 127 -15.12 -13.68 48.44
C ALA A 127 -14.34 -13.70 47.15
N ILE A 128 -14.97 -13.43 45.98
CA ILE A 128 -14.36 -13.58 44.66
C ILE A 128 -14.77 -12.42 43.78
N LYS A 129 -13.81 -11.80 43.10
CA LYS A 129 -14.02 -10.81 42.03
C LYS A 129 -13.34 -11.29 40.78
N TYR A 130 -14.00 -11.21 39.66
CA TYR A 130 -13.45 -11.70 38.41
C TYR A 130 -13.78 -10.80 37.23
N MET A 131 -12.89 -10.83 36.26
CA MET A 131 -13.06 -10.25 34.93
C MET A 131 -12.36 -11.17 33.93
N ALA A 132 -13.11 -11.62 32.93
CA ALA A 132 -12.54 -12.31 31.78
C ALA A 132 -12.96 -11.58 30.51
N SER A 133 -12.09 -11.54 29.52
CA SER A 133 -12.39 -10.97 28.22
C SER A 133 -11.67 -11.71 27.10
N LEU A 134 -12.31 -11.77 25.94
CA LEU A 134 -11.79 -12.30 24.70
C LEU A 134 -12.04 -11.26 23.61
N GLY A 135 -10.97 -10.90 22.90
CA GLY A 135 -11.04 -10.00 21.76
C GLY A 135 -10.50 -10.67 20.51
N TYR A 136 -11.17 -10.43 19.39
CA TYR A 136 -10.72 -10.80 18.05
C TYR A 136 -10.72 -9.56 17.18
N MET A 137 -9.66 -9.38 16.41
CA MET A 137 -9.54 -8.32 15.41
C MET A 137 -9.04 -8.92 14.11
N ASP A 138 -9.70 -8.56 13.03
CA ASP A 138 -9.30 -8.85 11.67
C ASP A 138 -9.27 -7.54 10.89
N GLN A 139 -8.12 -7.23 10.33
CA GLN A 139 -7.87 -5.97 9.63
C GLN A 139 -7.13 -6.27 8.33
N ASP A 140 -7.79 -6.07 7.21
CA ASP A 140 -7.15 -6.04 5.92
C ASP A 140 -6.42 -4.70 5.73
N GLY A 141 -5.32 -4.73 5.00
CA GLY A 141 -4.63 -3.51 4.61
C GLY A 141 -5.09 -3.02 3.24
N ILE A 142 -5.04 -1.71 3.03
CA ILE A 142 -5.40 -1.08 1.74
C ILE A 142 -4.48 -1.47 0.58
N ILE A 143 -3.33 -2.09 0.85
CA ILE A 143 -2.44 -2.69 -0.15
C ILE A 143 -2.59 -4.21 -0.02
N SER A 144 -3.25 -4.85 -1.00
CA SER A 144 -3.43 -6.31 -1.03
C SER A 144 -2.08 -7.02 -1.31
N PRO A 145 -1.80 -8.17 -0.67
CA PRO A 145 -2.60 -8.94 0.28
C PRO A 145 -2.20 -8.73 1.75
N SER A 146 -1.98 -7.51 2.20
CA SER A 146 -1.64 -7.26 3.61
C SER A 146 -2.83 -7.49 4.53
N ASN A 147 -2.58 -8.10 5.68
CA ASN A 147 -3.61 -8.42 6.68
C ASN A 147 -2.99 -8.52 8.07
N HIS A 148 -3.75 -8.14 9.09
CA HIS A 148 -3.42 -8.27 10.50
C HIS A 148 -4.57 -8.92 11.27
N ASN A 149 -4.35 -10.15 11.75
CA ASN A 149 -5.28 -10.88 12.61
C ASN A 149 -4.74 -10.97 14.02
N ARG A 150 -5.59 -10.69 15.02
CA ARG A 150 -5.20 -10.75 16.41
C ARG A 150 -6.30 -11.33 17.29
N ILE A 151 -5.91 -12.27 18.16
CA ILE A 151 -6.71 -12.75 19.28
C ILE A 151 -6.05 -12.31 20.58
N ASN A 152 -6.82 -11.79 21.50
CA ASN A 152 -6.34 -11.46 22.82
C ASN A 152 -7.31 -11.97 23.89
N ALA A 153 -6.77 -12.53 24.96
CA ALA A 153 -7.54 -12.96 26.12
C ALA A 153 -6.97 -12.36 27.41
N ARG A 154 -7.85 -12.05 28.35
CA ARG A 154 -7.47 -11.56 29.67
C ARG A 154 -8.34 -12.18 30.74
N LEU A 155 -7.73 -12.54 31.85
CA LEU A 155 -8.37 -13.02 33.06
C LEU A 155 -7.78 -12.28 34.26
N ASN A 156 -8.63 -11.63 35.06
CA ASN A 156 -8.30 -11.09 36.36
C ASN A 156 -9.20 -11.78 37.39
N LEU A 157 -8.61 -12.32 38.43
CA LEU A 157 -9.30 -12.99 39.53
C LEU A 157 -8.68 -12.51 40.83
N ASP A 158 -9.52 -12.03 41.75
CA ASP A 158 -9.16 -11.73 43.15
C ASP A 158 -10.03 -12.59 44.07
N ALA A 159 -9.43 -13.43 44.89
CA ALA A 159 -10.15 -14.32 45.79
C ALA A 159 -9.65 -14.14 47.24
N GLN A 160 -10.59 -13.91 48.16
CA GLN A 160 -10.34 -13.92 49.61
C GLN A 160 -10.60 -15.36 50.09
N ILE A 161 -9.53 -16.13 50.29
CA ILE A 161 -9.62 -17.54 50.68
C ILE A 161 -9.96 -17.67 52.16
N THR A 162 -9.35 -16.86 52.98
CA THR A 162 -9.65 -16.77 54.42
C THR A 162 -9.57 -15.29 54.84
N LYS A 163 -9.93 -14.98 56.10
CA LYS A 163 -9.79 -13.62 56.65
C LYS A 163 -8.36 -13.05 56.59
N ARG A 164 -7.35 -13.94 56.42
CA ARG A 164 -5.94 -13.58 56.43
C ARG A 164 -5.22 -13.90 55.13
N LEU A 165 -5.89 -14.58 54.20
CA LEU A 165 -5.28 -15.02 52.93
C LEU A 165 -6.11 -14.55 51.74
N SER A 166 -5.51 -13.77 50.89
CA SER A 166 -6.06 -13.39 49.57
C SER A 166 -5.12 -13.81 48.44
N VAL A 167 -5.69 -14.16 47.32
CA VAL A 167 -4.97 -14.55 46.07
C VAL A 167 -5.45 -13.65 44.94
N SER A 168 -4.50 -13.09 44.21
CA SER A 168 -4.79 -12.31 43.02
C SER A 168 -4.08 -12.95 41.80
N LEU A 169 -4.82 -13.20 40.74
CA LEU A 169 -4.33 -13.70 39.46
C LEU A 169 -4.62 -12.66 38.38
N SER A 170 -3.61 -12.29 37.61
CA SER A 170 -3.75 -11.50 36.37
C SER A 170 -3.05 -12.25 35.27
N TYR A 171 -3.81 -12.70 34.28
CA TYR A 171 -3.31 -13.39 33.11
C TYR A 171 -3.75 -12.66 31.85
N SER A 172 -2.83 -12.47 30.92
CA SER A 172 -3.13 -11.94 29.60
C SER A 172 -2.29 -12.63 28.55
N MET A 173 -2.90 -12.94 27.44
CA MET A 173 -2.20 -13.46 26.27
C MET A 173 -2.73 -12.76 25.02
N TYR A 174 -1.89 -12.69 24.01
CA TYR A 174 -2.32 -12.36 22.65
C TYR A 174 -1.54 -13.20 21.65
N ASP A 175 -2.19 -13.49 20.54
CA ASP A 175 -1.57 -14.06 19.35
C ASP A 175 -1.90 -13.16 18.17
N ALA A 176 -0.92 -12.87 17.33
CA ALA A 176 -1.12 -12.01 16.16
C ALA A 176 -0.41 -12.59 14.94
N LYS A 177 -1.13 -12.60 13.83
CA LYS A 177 -0.59 -12.98 12.51
C LYS A 177 -0.61 -11.76 11.62
N ASN A 178 0.54 -11.47 11.02
CA ASN A 178 0.71 -10.37 10.09
C ASN A 178 1.12 -10.92 8.72
N ARG A 179 0.40 -10.51 7.68
CA ARG A 179 0.88 -10.59 6.31
C ARG A 179 1.26 -9.18 5.90
N VAL A 180 2.53 -8.96 5.63
CA VAL A 180 3.08 -7.65 5.31
C VAL A 180 3.49 -7.63 3.84
N VAL A 181 3.07 -6.60 3.12
CA VAL A 181 3.59 -6.25 1.80
C VAL A 181 4.71 -5.24 1.99
N GLN A 182 5.79 -5.35 1.24
CA GLN A 182 6.86 -4.37 1.26
C GLN A 182 6.37 -3.06 0.60
N ALA A 183 5.73 -2.21 1.39
CA ALA A 183 5.14 -0.96 0.91
C ALA A 183 6.23 0.06 0.56
N GLU A 184 7.28 0.13 1.36
CA GLU A 184 8.42 1.05 1.18
C GLU A 184 9.69 0.26 0.87
N GLY A 185 10.50 0.75 -0.06
CA GLY A 185 11.77 0.15 -0.41
C GLY A 185 12.95 0.84 0.27
N ARG A 186 14.04 0.10 0.45
CA ARG A 186 15.34 0.65 0.90
C ARG A 186 16.14 1.24 -0.25
N MET A 187 15.83 0.83 -1.47
CA MET A 187 16.46 1.27 -2.72
C MET A 187 15.37 1.71 -3.72
N ILE A 188 15.77 2.35 -4.79
CA ILE A 188 14.88 2.74 -5.90
C ILE A 188 14.19 1.49 -6.44
N ASN A 189 12.86 1.51 -6.52
CA ASN A 189 11.97 0.44 -7.01
C ASN A 189 11.85 -0.80 -6.10
N ASP A 190 12.17 -0.68 -4.82
CA ASP A 190 12.12 -1.80 -3.88
C ASP A 190 10.74 -1.94 -3.19
N GLY A 191 9.93 -0.88 -3.17
CA GLY A 191 8.61 -0.86 -2.55
C GLY A 191 7.47 -0.75 -3.56
N VAL A 192 6.35 -1.42 -3.30
CA VAL A 192 5.20 -1.42 -4.22
C VAL A 192 4.58 -0.04 -4.41
N ILE A 193 4.60 0.84 -3.38
CA ILE A 193 4.11 2.21 -3.49
C ILE A 193 4.98 3.00 -4.45
N GLN A 194 6.30 2.96 -4.26
CA GLN A 194 7.23 3.66 -5.14
C GLN A 194 7.14 3.14 -6.57
N SER A 195 7.01 1.82 -6.74
CA SER A 195 6.82 1.22 -8.06
C SER A 195 5.55 1.74 -8.74
N ALA A 196 4.42 1.81 -8.02
CA ALA A 196 3.17 2.34 -8.56
C ALA A 196 3.26 3.83 -8.96
N LEU A 197 4.03 4.65 -8.21
CA LEU A 197 4.22 6.07 -8.52
C LEU A 197 5.19 6.32 -9.68
N MET A 198 6.08 5.37 -9.99
CA MET A 198 7.13 5.53 -11.01
C MET A 198 6.86 4.74 -12.29
N TYR A 199 5.89 3.84 -12.28
CA TYR A 199 5.63 2.99 -13.43
C TYR A 199 4.91 3.77 -14.55
N LEU A 200 5.11 3.32 -15.79
CA LEU A 200 4.64 4.04 -16.98
C LEU A 200 3.12 3.90 -17.15
N PRO A 201 2.36 5.00 -17.25
CA PRO A 201 0.91 4.94 -17.37
C PRO A 201 0.41 4.38 -18.70
N ASN A 202 1.25 4.35 -19.73
CA ASN A 202 0.92 3.82 -21.07
C ASN A 202 1.11 2.29 -21.18
N LEU A 203 1.33 1.58 -20.07
CA LEU A 203 1.44 0.12 -20.04
C LEU A 203 0.18 -0.48 -19.41
N PRO A 204 -0.30 -1.65 -19.91
CA PRO A 204 -1.43 -2.34 -19.31
C PRO A 204 -1.03 -2.97 -17.96
N ALA A 205 -1.98 -3.08 -17.03
CA ALA A 205 -1.81 -3.87 -15.82
C ALA A 205 -1.96 -5.38 -16.10
N TYR A 206 -2.83 -5.73 -17.06
CA TYR A 206 -3.14 -7.10 -17.42
C TYR A 206 -3.01 -7.30 -18.92
N GLU A 207 -2.60 -8.50 -19.32
CA GLU A 207 -2.65 -8.96 -20.71
C GLU A 207 -4.08 -9.39 -21.08
N GLU A 208 -4.37 -9.59 -22.37
CA GLU A 208 -5.70 -9.99 -22.84
C GLU A 208 -6.19 -11.33 -22.25
N ASN A 209 -5.28 -12.21 -21.85
CA ASN A 209 -5.58 -13.48 -21.21
C ASN A 209 -5.86 -13.36 -19.70
N GLY A 210 -5.78 -12.15 -19.12
CA GLY A 210 -5.99 -11.86 -17.71
C GLY A 210 -4.75 -12.06 -16.82
N ASP A 211 -3.62 -12.45 -17.37
CA ASP A 211 -2.35 -12.51 -16.63
C ASP A 211 -1.80 -11.09 -16.40
N TYR A 212 -0.94 -10.94 -15.40
CA TYR A 212 -0.24 -9.67 -15.19
C TYR A 212 0.66 -9.34 -16.38
N ALA A 213 0.53 -8.14 -16.90
CA ALA A 213 1.33 -7.69 -18.02
C ALA A 213 2.83 -7.68 -17.67
N ARG A 214 3.65 -8.18 -18.58
CA ARG A 214 5.10 -8.19 -18.44
C ARG A 214 5.69 -7.12 -19.33
N SER A 215 6.26 -6.08 -18.73
CA SER A 215 6.98 -5.07 -19.50
C SER A 215 8.29 -5.64 -20.06
N ALA A 216 8.48 -5.51 -21.36
CA ALA A 216 9.76 -5.82 -22.02
C ALA A 216 10.91 -4.88 -21.58
N MET A 217 10.60 -3.80 -20.85
CA MET A 217 11.59 -2.85 -20.32
C MET A 217 12.28 -3.31 -19.02
N ILE A 218 11.81 -4.40 -18.42
CA ILE A 218 12.42 -4.99 -17.20
C ILE A 218 13.15 -6.29 -17.61
N ARG A 219 14.12 -6.16 -18.49
CA ARG A 219 15.12 -7.21 -18.77
C ARG A 219 16.51 -6.71 -18.51
#